data_74948173c2af3a068a377b5df972befd
#
_entry.id   74948173c2af3a068a377b5df972befd
#
_cell.length_a   1.000
_cell.length_b   1.000
_cell.length_c   1.000
_cell.angle_alpha   90.00
_cell.angle_beta   90.00
_cell.angle_gamma   90.00
#
_symmetry.space_group_name_H-M   'P 1'
#
loop_
_entity.id
_entity.type
_entity.pdbx_description
1 polymer ?
#
loop_
_entity_poly.entity_id
_entity_poly.type
_entity_poly.pdbx_seq_one_letter_code
_entity_poly.pdbx_strand_id
1 'polypeptide(L)'
;RKDAIKIHNEMFPFGLFTELSGAYQFENMFTILKALATLTRLNYNIRSQDYRAGLANVCQLTGLMGRWQKVHSYPDIICDTGHNVDGIEYIHVQLNAIHKTFDQEIHIVFGMVNDKDIRGVLRALPKYATYYFTKASVKRALPENELLALAEEAGLKGTTYPTVVEAVQA
;
A
#
# COMPACT_ATOMS: atom_id res chain seq x y z
N ARG A 1 -14.93 8.53 4.16
CA ARG A 1 -14.85 9.08 2.79
C ARG A 1 -13.78 10.20 2.61
N LYS A 2 -12.94 10.48 3.62
CA LYS A 2 -11.90 11.52 3.52
C LYS A 2 -10.68 11.10 2.68
N ASP A 3 -10.48 9.82 2.45
CA ASP A 3 -9.28 9.26 1.83
C ASP A 3 -9.50 8.79 0.38
N ALA A 4 -10.65 9.07 -0.22
CA ALA A 4 -10.95 8.66 -1.59
C ALA A 4 -10.23 9.54 -2.62
N ILE A 5 -9.54 8.91 -3.57
CA ILE A 5 -8.93 9.62 -4.70
C ILE A 5 -10.03 10.05 -5.67
N LYS A 6 -10.05 11.33 -6.02
CA LYS A 6 -10.92 11.89 -7.05
C LYS A 6 -10.11 12.16 -8.31
N ILE A 7 -10.47 11.48 -9.40
CA ILE A 7 -9.83 11.67 -10.69
C ILE A 7 -10.71 12.55 -11.57
N HIS A 8 -10.15 13.67 -12.04
CA HIS A 8 -10.76 14.55 -13.02
C HIS A 8 -9.98 14.51 -14.33
N ASN A 9 -10.66 14.27 -15.44
CA ASN A 9 -10.12 14.47 -16.78
C ASN A 9 -11.28 14.77 -17.75
N GLU A 10 -10.95 15.02 -19.03
CA GLU A 10 -11.95 15.31 -20.08
C GLU A 10 -13.01 14.20 -20.24
N MET A 11 -12.63 12.93 -20.02
CA MET A 11 -13.53 11.78 -20.10
C MET A 11 -14.44 11.68 -18.87
N PHE A 12 -14.04 12.25 -17.71
CA PHE A 12 -14.79 12.22 -16.44
C PHE A 12 -14.91 13.62 -15.83
N PRO A 13 -15.66 14.54 -16.46
CA PRO A 13 -15.77 15.93 -16.02
C PRO A 13 -16.39 16.07 -14.61
N PHE A 14 -17.18 15.10 -14.17
CA PHE A 14 -17.76 15.05 -12.82
C PHE A 14 -16.87 14.31 -11.81
N GLY A 15 -15.66 13.89 -12.23
CA GLY A 15 -14.74 13.08 -11.45
C GLY A 15 -15.15 11.62 -11.34
N LEU A 16 -14.15 10.81 -11.03
CA LEU A 16 -14.28 9.40 -10.71
C LEU A 16 -13.72 9.19 -9.30
N PHE A 17 -14.43 8.47 -8.46
CA PHE A 17 -14.02 8.18 -7.10
C PHE A 17 -13.62 6.73 -6.95
N THR A 18 -12.53 6.47 -6.21
CA THR A 18 -12.17 5.14 -5.71
C THR A 18 -11.91 5.21 -4.22
N GLU A 19 -12.29 4.18 -3.48
CA GLU A 19 -11.95 4.06 -2.06
C GLU A 19 -10.50 3.62 -1.81
N LEU A 20 -9.76 3.24 -2.86
CA LEU A 20 -8.35 2.87 -2.78
C LEU A 20 -7.49 4.14 -2.76
N SER A 21 -6.88 4.46 -1.62
CA SER A 21 -6.21 5.75 -1.36
C SER A 21 -4.68 5.73 -1.51
N GLY A 22 -4.08 4.58 -1.83
CA GLY A 22 -2.64 4.50 -2.12
C GLY A 22 -2.25 5.33 -3.35
N ALA A 23 -1.15 6.08 -3.27
CA ALA A 23 -0.69 6.98 -4.34
C ALA A 23 -0.51 6.26 -5.70
N TYR A 24 -0.04 5.01 -5.68
CA TYR A 24 0.11 4.15 -6.87
C TYR A 24 -1.22 3.77 -7.53
N GLN A 25 -2.36 3.94 -6.86
CA GLN A 25 -3.67 3.66 -7.45
C GLN A 25 -4.02 4.64 -8.57
N PHE A 26 -3.39 5.80 -8.59
CA PHE A 26 -3.55 6.74 -9.70
C PHE A 26 -3.11 6.11 -11.03
N GLU A 27 -1.95 5.46 -11.06
CA GLU A 27 -1.45 4.75 -12.26
C GLU A 27 -2.34 3.55 -12.61
N ASN A 28 -2.74 2.76 -11.60
CA ASN A 28 -3.66 1.64 -11.80
C ASN A 28 -4.99 2.06 -12.44
N MET A 29 -5.48 3.25 -12.07
CA MET A 29 -6.73 3.76 -12.60
C MET A 29 -6.70 3.98 -14.12
N PHE A 30 -5.59 4.48 -14.67
CA PHE A 30 -5.44 4.61 -16.12
C PHE A 30 -5.54 3.25 -16.84
N THR A 31 -4.93 2.22 -16.27
CA THR A 31 -5.01 0.85 -16.79
C THR A 31 -6.45 0.33 -16.75
N ILE A 32 -7.14 0.53 -15.63
CA ILE A 32 -8.54 0.14 -15.47
C ILE A 32 -9.44 0.84 -16.50
N LEU A 33 -9.27 2.15 -16.68
CA LEU A 33 -10.05 2.92 -17.65
C LEU A 33 -9.82 2.47 -19.10
N LYS A 34 -8.57 2.16 -19.47
CA LYS A 34 -8.25 1.58 -20.78
C LYS A 34 -8.89 0.20 -20.97
N ALA A 35 -8.85 -0.64 -19.93
CA ALA A 35 -9.51 -1.95 -19.96
C ALA A 35 -11.02 -1.83 -20.14
N LEU A 36 -11.68 -0.95 -19.38
CA LEU A 36 -13.10 -0.67 -19.50
C LEU A 36 -13.48 -0.19 -20.91
N ALA A 37 -12.73 0.76 -21.46
CA ALA A 37 -12.94 1.26 -22.82
C ALA A 37 -12.78 0.14 -23.88
N THR A 38 -11.83 -0.77 -23.68
CA THR A 38 -11.64 -1.92 -24.57
C THR A 38 -12.78 -2.91 -24.47
N LEU A 39 -13.23 -3.25 -23.26
CA LEU A 39 -14.37 -4.13 -23.05
C LEU A 39 -15.66 -3.57 -23.67
N THR A 40 -15.88 -2.25 -23.52
CA THR A 40 -17.04 -1.59 -24.16
C THR A 40 -16.98 -1.70 -25.69
N ARG A 41 -15.80 -1.55 -26.30
CA ARG A 41 -15.63 -1.75 -27.75
C ARG A 41 -15.86 -3.20 -28.20
N LEU A 42 -15.63 -4.16 -27.31
CA LEU A 42 -15.93 -5.58 -27.51
C LEU A 42 -17.39 -5.94 -27.22
N ASN A 43 -18.27 -4.94 -27.12
CA ASN A 43 -19.71 -5.08 -26.87
C ASN A 43 -20.08 -5.68 -25.49
N TYR A 44 -19.17 -5.61 -24.49
CA TYR A 44 -19.59 -5.86 -23.11
C TYR A 44 -20.48 -4.72 -22.63
N ASN A 45 -21.64 -5.05 -22.09
CA ASN A 45 -22.59 -4.05 -21.58
C ASN A 45 -22.17 -3.51 -20.22
N ILE A 46 -21.23 -2.56 -20.22
CA ILE A 46 -20.72 -1.88 -19.02
C ILE A 46 -21.18 -0.43 -19.05
N ARG A 47 -22.12 -0.08 -18.17
CA ARG A 47 -22.66 1.29 -18.07
C ARG A 47 -21.78 2.14 -17.15
N SER A 48 -21.84 3.46 -17.33
CA SER A 48 -21.09 4.40 -16.49
C SER A 48 -21.38 4.28 -15.00
N GLN A 49 -22.60 3.96 -14.63
CA GLN A 49 -23.00 3.71 -13.23
C GLN A 49 -22.35 2.47 -12.65
N ASP A 50 -22.11 1.42 -13.46
CA ASP A 50 -21.58 0.13 -13.00
C ASP A 50 -20.11 0.27 -12.56
N TYR A 51 -19.26 0.90 -13.40
CA TYR A 51 -17.86 1.12 -13.01
C TYR A 51 -17.71 2.20 -11.93
N ARG A 52 -18.57 3.22 -11.90
CA ARG A 52 -18.57 4.21 -10.81
C ARG A 52 -18.88 3.57 -9.46
N ALA A 53 -19.92 2.74 -9.41
CA ALA A 53 -20.30 1.99 -8.21
C ALA A 53 -19.22 0.99 -7.81
N GLY A 54 -18.64 0.26 -8.78
CA GLY A 54 -17.58 -0.70 -8.56
C GLY A 54 -16.32 -0.08 -7.96
N LEU A 55 -15.85 1.04 -8.53
CA LEU A 55 -14.65 1.73 -8.04
C LEU A 55 -14.86 2.39 -6.67
N ALA A 56 -16.05 2.94 -6.43
CA ALA A 56 -16.36 3.57 -5.15
C ALA A 56 -16.52 2.56 -3.99
N ASN A 57 -16.71 1.27 -4.29
CA ASN A 57 -16.98 0.22 -3.30
C ASN A 57 -16.13 -1.04 -3.54
N VAL A 58 -14.90 -0.89 -4.03
CA VAL A 58 -14.00 -2.01 -4.39
C VAL A 58 -13.81 -2.97 -3.22
N CYS A 59 -13.43 -2.47 -2.05
CA CYS A 59 -13.15 -3.31 -0.89
C CYS A 59 -14.40 -4.04 -0.41
N GLN A 60 -15.54 -3.35 -0.36
CA GLN A 60 -16.80 -3.95 0.05
C GLN A 60 -17.28 -5.05 -0.92
N LEU A 61 -17.14 -4.81 -2.23
CA LEU A 61 -17.64 -5.73 -3.27
C LEU A 61 -16.71 -6.94 -3.47
N THR A 62 -15.40 -6.78 -3.26
CA THR A 62 -14.41 -7.81 -3.61
C THR A 62 -13.67 -8.41 -2.41
N GLY A 63 -13.79 -7.80 -1.23
CA GLY A 63 -12.97 -8.16 -0.07
C GLY A 63 -11.49 -7.76 -0.22
N LEU A 64 -11.13 -6.90 -1.16
CA LEU A 64 -9.76 -6.44 -1.35
C LEU A 64 -9.28 -5.67 -0.11
N MET A 65 -8.15 -6.09 0.44
CA MET A 65 -7.52 -5.48 1.61
C MET A 65 -6.07 -5.14 1.34
N GLY A 66 -5.47 -4.29 2.22
CA GLY A 66 -4.04 -3.98 2.18
C GLY A 66 -3.61 -3.12 0.98
N ARG A 67 -4.41 -2.14 0.60
CA ARG A 67 -4.07 -1.15 -0.42
C ARG A 67 -4.14 0.26 0.19
N TRP A 68 -3.14 0.61 0.99
CA TRP A 68 -3.12 1.82 1.83
C TRP A 68 -4.38 1.91 2.69
N GLN A 69 -4.72 0.78 3.29
CA GLN A 69 -5.98 0.62 4.02
C GLN A 69 -5.82 1.11 5.46
N LYS A 70 -6.59 2.13 5.83
CA LYS A 70 -6.68 2.55 7.23
C LYS A 70 -7.52 1.55 8.01
N VAL A 71 -6.89 0.83 8.93
CA VAL A 71 -7.52 -0.23 9.74
C VAL A 71 -7.84 0.22 11.16
N HIS A 72 -7.20 1.31 11.64
CA HIS A 72 -7.45 1.89 12.96
C HIS A 72 -7.26 3.41 12.91
N SER A 73 -7.92 4.12 13.82
CA SER A 73 -7.75 5.55 14.06
C SER A 73 -7.37 5.77 15.53
N TYR A 74 -6.37 6.60 15.79
CA TYR A 74 -5.88 6.94 17.14
C TYR A 74 -5.22 5.77 17.91
N PRO A 75 -3.98 5.41 17.53
CA PRO A 75 -3.19 5.94 16.41
C PRO A 75 -3.72 5.49 15.05
N ASP A 76 -3.36 6.24 14.00
CA ASP A 76 -3.64 5.83 12.63
C ASP A 76 -2.80 4.61 12.28
N ILE A 77 -3.46 3.48 12.00
CA ILE A 77 -2.80 2.25 11.50
C ILE A 77 -3.21 2.04 10.06
N ILE A 78 -2.22 2.00 9.17
CA ILE A 78 -2.39 1.80 7.74
C ILE A 78 -1.76 0.47 7.34
N CYS A 79 -2.51 -0.36 6.64
CA CYS A 79 -2.05 -1.63 6.09
C CYS A 79 -1.84 -1.52 4.59
N ASP A 80 -0.66 -1.93 4.12
CA ASP A 80 -0.35 -2.06 2.69
C ASP A 80 0.40 -3.36 2.42
N THR A 81 0.18 -3.96 1.25
CA THR A 81 0.82 -5.19 0.81
C THR A 81 1.94 -4.95 -0.21
N GLY A 82 2.46 -3.74 -0.31
CA GLY A 82 3.62 -3.41 -1.13
C GLY A 82 4.81 -4.30 -0.77
N HIS A 83 5.40 -4.98 -1.77
CA HIS A 83 6.41 -6.01 -1.55
C HIS A 83 7.50 -6.04 -2.64
N ASN A 84 7.52 -5.06 -3.52
CA ASN A 84 8.54 -4.84 -4.55
C ASN A 84 9.07 -3.40 -4.46
N VAL A 85 10.18 -3.12 -5.14
CA VAL A 85 10.86 -1.83 -5.06
C VAL A 85 9.92 -0.69 -5.46
N ASP A 86 9.27 -0.79 -6.61
CA ASP A 86 8.37 0.25 -7.14
C ASP A 86 7.22 0.56 -6.16
N GLY A 87 6.58 -0.49 -5.62
CA GLY A 87 5.50 -0.33 -4.65
C GLY A 87 5.97 0.35 -3.35
N ILE A 88 7.16 0.00 -2.86
CA ILE A 88 7.75 0.62 -1.67
C ILE A 88 8.16 2.07 -1.93
N GLU A 89 8.64 2.42 -3.11
CA GLU A 89 8.92 3.81 -3.47
C GLU A 89 7.67 4.70 -3.40
N TYR A 90 6.53 4.23 -3.90
CA TYR A 90 5.25 4.94 -3.75
C TYR A 90 4.83 5.09 -2.29
N ILE A 91 4.97 4.02 -1.49
CA ILE A 91 4.70 4.06 -0.05
C ILE A 91 5.62 5.07 0.64
N HIS A 92 6.92 5.05 0.33
CA HIS A 92 7.88 6.00 0.88
C HIS A 92 7.52 7.46 0.56
N VAL A 93 7.17 7.77 -0.68
CA VAL A 93 6.73 9.13 -1.07
C VAL A 93 5.52 9.57 -0.24
N GLN A 94 4.55 8.69 -0.04
CA GLN A 94 3.34 8.98 0.72
C GLN A 94 3.62 9.14 2.22
N LEU A 95 4.45 8.28 2.82
CA LEU A 95 4.92 8.41 4.20
C LEU A 95 5.72 9.69 4.42
N ASN A 96 6.59 10.05 3.48
CA ASN A 96 7.40 11.27 3.55
C ASN A 96 6.53 12.54 3.49
N ALA A 97 5.46 12.52 2.71
CA ALA A 97 4.49 13.62 2.68
C ALA A 97 3.77 13.77 4.04
N ILE A 98 3.36 12.66 4.66
CA ILE A 98 2.72 12.66 5.99
C ILE A 98 3.70 13.18 7.05
N HIS A 99 4.91 12.61 7.11
CA HIS A 99 5.95 12.98 8.06
C HIS A 99 6.27 14.48 8.00
N LYS A 100 6.52 15.02 6.79
CA LYS A 100 6.86 16.42 6.59
C LYS A 100 5.70 17.40 6.84
N THR A 101 4.47 16.98 6.54
CA THR A 101 3.29 17.88 6.65
C THR A 101 2.78 17.97 8.08
N PHE A 102 2.85 16.87 8.83
CA PHE A 102 2.22 16.76 10.15
C PHE A 102 3.22 16.57 11.29
N ASP A 103 4.54 16.53 10.98
CA ASP A 103 5.63 16.26 11.95
C ASP A 103 5.36 15.00 12.80
N GLN A 104 4.86 13.97 12.15
CA GLN A 104 4.49 12.71 12.82
C GLN A 104 5.64 11.72 12.79
N GLU A 105 5.86 11.04 13.89
CA GLU A 105 6.73 9.86 13.95
C GLU A 105 6.09 8.72 13.13
N ILE A 106 6.93 8.04 12.34
CA ILE A 106 6.50 6.92 11.50
C ILE A 106 7.04 5.63 12.09
N HIS A 107 6.13 4.73 12.43
CA HIS A 107 6.41 3.38 12.90
C HIS A 107 6.01 2.38 11.82
N ILE A 108 6.90 1.45 11.47
CA ILE A 108 6.69 0.49 10.38
C ILE A 108 6.87 -0.94 10.90
N VAL A 109 5.78 -1.69 10.97
CA VAL A 109 5.83 -3.15 11.15
C VAL A 109 6.09 -3.77 9.78
N PHE A 110 7.23 -4.47 9.65
CA PHE A 110 7.69 -4.91 8.35
C PHE A 110 8.15 -6.37 8.35
N GLY A 111 7.71 -7.12 7.33
CA GLY A 111 8.14 -8.48 7.07
C GLY A 111 8.18 -8.77 5.56
N MET A 112 9.04 -9.69 5.15
CA MET A 112 9.20 -10.08 3.75
C MET A 112 9.20 -11.60 3.55
N VAL A 113 9.10 -11.98 2.29
CA VAL A 113 9.27 -13.36 1.82
C VAL A 113 10.58 -13.50 1.05
N ASN A 114 11.17 -14.71 1.03
CA ASN A 114 12.51 -14.99 0.49
C ASN A 114 12.64 -14.85 -1.03
N ASP A 115 11.54 -14.84 -1.77
CA ASP A 115 11.50 -14.87 -3.24
C ASP A 115 11.43 -13.47 -3.88
N LYS A 116 11.75 -12.41 -3.12
CA LYS A 116 11.71 -11.00 -3.56
C LYS A 116 13.09 -10.34 -3.52
N ASP A 117 13.23 -9.19 -4.18
CA ASP A 117 14.42 -8.34 -4.05
C ASP A 117 14.44 -7.63 -2.69
N ILE A 118 14.84 -8.37 -1.66
CA ILE A 118 14.87 -7.90 -0.27
C ILE A 118 15.76 -6.66 -0.13
N ARG A 119 16.97 -6.71 -0.71
CA ARG A 119 17.95 -5.61 -0.59
C ARG A 119 17.48 -4.34 -1.30
N GLY A 120 16.85 -4.47 -2.48
CA GLY A 120 16.26 -3.35 -3.20
C GLY A 120 15.13 -2.69 -2.40
N VAL A 121 14.23 -3.49 -1.87
CA VAL A 121 13.12 -3.04 -1.03
C VAL A 121 13.60 -2.34 0.24
N LEU A 122 14.55 -2.91 0.99
CA LEU A 122 15.09 -2.30 2.21
C LEU A 122 15.79 -0.96 1.94
N ARG A 123 16.47 -0.82 0.79
CA ARG A 123 17.07 0.46 0.39
C ARG A 123 16.05 1.54 0.05
N ALA A 124 14.88 1.15 -0.48
CA ALA A 124 13.80 2.06 -0.84
C ALA A 124 12.97 2.54 0.38
N LEU A 125 13.04 1.84 1.51
CA LEU A 125 12.32 2.20 2.74
C LEU A 125 12.86 3.48 3.40
N PRO A 126 12.00 4.29 4.08
CA PRO A 126 12.39 5.54 4.72
C PRO A 126 13.31 5.30 5.93
N LYS A 127 14.45 6.02 5.98
CA LYS A 127 15.45 5.87 7.06
C LYS A 127 15.10 6.63 8.34
N TYR A 128 14.11 7.51 8.30
CA TYR A 128 13.66 8.28 9.47
C TYR A 128 12.63 7.52 10.31
N ALA A 129 12.09 6.40 9.81
CA ALA A 129 11.08 5.61 10.53
C ALA A 129 11.72 4.65 11.55
N THR A 130 10.94 4.29 12.56
CA THR A 130 11.26 3.21 13.50
C THR A 130 10.66 1.90 13.01
N TYR A 131 11.47 0.84 12.95
CA TYR A 131 11.06 -0.44 12.39
C TYR A 131 10.83 -1.51 13.44
N TYR A 132 9.77 -2.30 13.22
CA TYR A 132 9.38 -3.49 13.97
C TYR A 132 9.43 -4.67 12.99
N PHE A 133 10.60 -5.34 12.92
CA PHE A 133 10.82 -6.43 11.96
C PHE A 133 10.17 -7.71 12.44
N THR A 134 9.38 -8.34 11.58
CA THR A 134 8.63 -9.56 11.90
C THR A 134 8.51 -10.47 10.69
N LYS A 135 7.87 -11.60 10.85
CA LYS A 135 7.58 -12.51 9.74
C LYS A 135 6.11 -12.90 9.70
N ALA A 136 5.60 -13.13 8.50
CA ALA A 136 4.29 -13.71 8.29
C ALA A 136 4.31 -15.22 8.58
N SER A 137 3.16 -15.78 8.97
CA SER A 137 3.00 -17.23 9.24
C SER A 137 2.91 -18.05 7.95
N VAL A 138 3.87 -17.87 7.04
CA VAL A 138 3.95 -18.58 5.76
C VAL A 138 5.32 -19.25 5.61
N LYS A 139 5.38 -20.42 4.92
CA LYS A 139 6.63 -21.20 4.80
C LYS A 139 7.79 -20.46 4.14
N ARG A 140 7.51 -19.50 3.25
CA ARG A 140 8.52 -18.70 2.54
C ARG A 140 8.85 -17.36 3.21
N ALA A 141 8.35 -17.12 4.42
CA ALA A 141 8.69 -15.90 5.15
C ALA A 141 10.18 -15.85 5.47
N LEU A 142 10.80 -14.68 5.28
CA LEU A 142 12.16 -14.43 5.74
C LEU A 142 12.14 -14.34 7.28
N PRO A 143 13.03 -15.06 8.01
CA PRO A 143 13.15 -14.94 9.44
C PRO A 143 13.45 -13.50 9.87
N GLU A 144 12.82 -13.04 10.94
CA GLU A 144 12.88 -11.66 11.43
C GLU A 144 14.31 -11.21 11.77
N ASN A 145 15.17 -12.13 12.28
CA ASN A 145 16.57 -11.82 12.59
C ASN A 145 17.44 -11.68 11.32
N GLU A 146 17.17 -12.47 10.29
CA GLU A 146 17.84 -12.32 8.99
C GLU A 146 17.41 -11.02 8.30
N LEU A 147 16.12 -10.68 8.40
CA LEU A 147 15.60 -9.42 7.87
C LEU A 147 16.23 -8.21 8.57
N LEU A 148 16.39 -8.25 9.91
CA LEU A 148 17.06 -7.19 10.66
C LEU A 148 18.50 -7.00 10.20
N ALA A 149 19.29 -8.07 10.06
CA ALA A 149 20.67 -7.97 9.61
C ALA A 149 20.79 -7.27 8.24
N LEU A 150 19.92 -7.62 7.29
CA LEU A 150 19.85 -6.98 5.97
C LEU A 150 19.35 -5.52 6.05
N ALA A 151 18.47 -5.22 6.97
CA ALA A 151 17.93 -3.88 7.21
C ALA A 151 19.01 -2.95 7.80
N GLU A 152 19.83 -3.43 8.73
CA GLU A 152 20.98 -2.68 9.28
C GLU A 152 22.01 -2.35 8.20
N GLU A 153 22.33 -3.28 7.28
CA GLU A 153 23.15 -3.00 6.11
C GLU A 153 22.59 -1.89 5.21
N ALA A 154 21.24 -1.78 5.15
CA ALA A 154 20.55 -0.72 4.41
C ALA A 154 20.43 0.60 5.20
N GLY A 155 20.90 0.64 6.47
CA GLY A 155 20.83 1.80 7.35
C GLY A 155 19.47 2.04 8.00
N LEU A 156 18.64 1.01 8.11
CA LEU A 156 17.36 1.04 8.83
C LEU A 156 17.60 0.69 10.31
N LYS A 157 16.76 1.22 11.21
CA LYS A 157 16.87 1.01 12.66
C LYS A 157 15.60 0.41 13.22
N GLY A 158 15.71 -0.68 13.97
CA GLY A 158 14.53 -1.33 14.54
C GLY A 158 14.86 -2.53 15.41
N THR A 159 13.81 -3.24 15.81
CA THR A 159 13.86 -4.41 16.68
C THR A 159 13.07 -5.56 16.06
N THR A 160 13.43 -6.80 16.38
CA THR A 160 12.73 -8.00 15.87
C THR A 160 11.62 -8.46 16.81
N TYR A 161 10.57 -9.01 16.23
CA TYR A 161 9.42 -9.59 16.93
C TYR A 161 9.03 -10.92 16.27
N PRO A 162 8.79 -11.99 17.05
CA PRO A 162 8.46 -13.32 16.52
C PRO A 162 7.17 -13.35 15.71
N THR A 163 6.21 -12.46 16.03
CA THR A 163 4.90 -12.40 15.38
C THR A 163 4.49 -10.97 15.03
N VAL A 164 3.61 -10.84 14.03
CA VAL A 164 2.99 -9.55 13.68
C VAL A 164 2.23 -8.95 14.85
N VAL A 165 1.56 -9.79 15.66
CA VAL A 165 0.80 -9.33 16.83
C VAL A 165 1.70 -8.64 17.84
N GLU A 166 2.82 -9.28 18.20
CA GLU A 166 3.80 -8.71 19.11
C GLU A 166 4.42 -7.41 18.57
N ALA A 167 4.74 -7.39 17.29
CA ALA A 167 5.27 -6.19 16.62
C ALA A 167 4.29 -5.00 16.61
N VAL A 168 2.99 -5.26 16.53
CA VAL A 168 1.95 -4.21 16.56
C VAL A 168 1.67 -3.74 17.99
N GLN A 169 1.92 -4.59 19.00
CA GLN A 169 1.69 -4.25 20.42
C GLN A 169 2.87 -3.49 21.06
N ALA A 170 4.04 -3.54 20.46
CA ALA A 170 5.26 -2.91 20.96
C ALA A 170 5.31 -1.42 20.65
#